data_9f969b77ea3b27b4849993296938bb19
#
_entry.id   9f969b77ea3b27b4849993296938bb19
#
_cell.length_a   1.000
_cell.length_b   1.000
_cell.length_c   1.000
_cell.angle_alpha   90.00
_cell.angle_beta   90.00
_cell.angle_gamma   90.00
#
_symmetry.space_group_name_H-M   'P 1'
#
loop_
_entity.id
_entity.type
_entity.pdbx_description
1 polymer ?
#
loop_
_entity_poly.entity_id
_entity_poly.type
_entity_poly.pdbx_seq_one_letter_code
_entity_poly.pdbx_strand_id
1 'polypeptide(L)'
;MFTIARLRHTAATVLTVVTMGTIPGFAMSGAKPTDPQIAHTAYTAGDIEIRNAELALSKSSNTEVRSFADDMVRDHTAVNDKALALVKKLNVTPQDNPTSQYLVQQQEAERSKLNALSGAAFDKAYVANEFAYHLTVQGALEATLIPSSQNPELKALLQSALKIFQEHEKHAEHLTMALK
;
A
#
# COMPACT_ATOMS: atom_id res chain seq x y z
N MET A 1 -32.90 63.14 3.93
CA MET A 1 -32.64 62.32 5.14
C MET A 1 -32.67 60.85 4.69
N PHE A 2 -31.49 60.31 4.29
CA PHE A 2 -31.39 58.98 3.73
C PHE A 2 -30.77 58.04 4.79
N THR A 3 -31.54 57.05 5.20
CA THR A 3 -31.14 56.03 6.19
C THR A 3 -30.43 54.89 5.49
N ILE A 4 -29.11 54.73 5.76
CA ILE A 4 -28.32 53.65 5.22
C ILE A 4 -28.47 52.42 6.11
N ALA A 5 -29.18 51.38 5.59
CA ALA A 5 -29.27 50.09 6.24
C ALA A 5 -27.94 49.32 6.13
N ARG A 6 -27.29 49.08 7.28
CA ARG A 6 -26.06 48.26 7.35
C ARG A 6 -26.45 46.78 7.28
N LEU A 7 -26.10 46.14 6.16
CA LEU A 7 -26.23 44.69 5.98
C LEU A 7 -25.10 44.00 6.79
N ARG A 8 -25.49 43.27 7.85
CA ARG A 8 -24.57 42.47 8.64
C ARG A 8 -24.39 41.12 7.93
N HIS A 9 -23.20 40.89 7.38
CA HIS A 9 -22.80 39.59 6.88
C HIS A 9 -22.40 38.70 8.06
N THR A 10 -23.22 37.74 8.40
CA THR A 10 -22.85 36.65 9.31
C THR A 10 -22.08 35.62 8.51
N ALA A 11 -20.76 35.57 8.70
CA ALA A 11 -19.93 34.51 8.17
C ALA A 11 -20.26 33.21 8.92
N ALA A 12 -20.95 32.29 8.28
CA ALA A 12 -21.13 30.94 8.79
C ALA A 12 -19.83 30.15 8.56
N THR A 13 -19.06 29.95 9.63
CA THR A 13 -17.89 29.07 9.61
C THR A 13 -18.40 27.64 9.50
N VAL A 14 -18.30 27.05 8.32
CA VAL A 14 -18.54 25.62 8.11
C VAL A 14 -17.36 24.86 8.69
N LEU A 15 -17.54 24.32 9.89
CA LEU A 15 -16.59 23.41 10.49
C LEU A 15 -16.71 22.06 9.76
N THR A 16 -15.84 21.81 8.81
CA THR A 16 -15.76 20.51 8.14
C THR A 16 -15.15 19.52 9.14
N VAL A 17 -16.00 18.75 9.78
CA VAL A 17 -15.57 17.59 10.58
C VAL A 17 -15.06 16.57 9.58
N VAL A 18 -13.73 16.46 9.46
CA VAL A 18 -13.08 15.30 8.83
C VAL A 18 -13.33 14.12 9.75
N THR A 19 -14.37 13.36 9.46
CA THR A 19 -14.53 12.04 10.05
C THR A 19 -13.39 11.19 9.53
N MET A 20 -12.40 10.91 10.41
CA MET A 20 -11.46 9.81 10.19
C MET A 20 -12.31 8.55 10.03
N GLY A 21 -12.60 8.21 8.78
CA GLY A 21 -13.22 6.94 8.43
C GLY A 21 -12.30 5.83 8.92
N THR A 22 -12.77 5.04 9.86
CA THR A 22 -12.17 3.74 10.17
C THR A 22 -12.06 3.00 8.84
N ILE A 23 -10.82 2.63 8.45
CA ILE A 23 -10.56 1.86 7.23
C ILE A 23 -11.34 0.53 7.37
N PRO A 24 -12.44 0.31 6.64
CA PRO A 24 -13.14 -0.96 6.68
C PRO A 24 -12.39 -1.91 5.74
N GLY A 25 -11.49 -2.73 6.24
CA GLY A 25 -10.77 -3.54 5.29
C GLY A 25 -10.14 -4.82 5.81
N PHE A 26 -9.81 -4.91 7.07
CA PHE A 26 -9.27 -6.13 7.66
C PHE A 26 -10.23 -6.79 8.65
N ALA A 27 -11.54 -6.68 8.45
CA ALA A 27 -12.49 -7.55 9.14
C ALA A 27 -12.34 -8.97 8.59
N MET A 28 -11.28 -9.66 9.00
CA MET A 28 -11.10 -11.10 8.80
C MET A 28 -12.32 -11.79 9.40
N SER A 29 -12.98 -12.64 8.64
CA SER A 29 -13.94 -13.60 9.18
C SER A 29 -13.26 -14.26 10.40
N GLY A 30 -13.87 -14.30 11.57
CA GLY A 30 -13.30 -14.52 12.91
C GLY A 30 -12.29 -15.67 13.14
N ALA A 31 -11.77 -16.32 12.10
CA ALA A 31 -10.70 -17.30 12.14
C ALA A 31 -9.36 -16.67 11.74
N LYS A 32 -8.30 -17.00 12.47
CA LYS A 32 -6.92 -16.59 12.10
C LYS A 32 -6.54 -17.21 10.76
N PRO A 33 -5.83 -16.45 9.88
CA PRO A 33 -5.36 -17.01 8.62
C PRO A 33 -4.36 -18.14 8.84
N THR A 34 -4.43 -19.17 7.99
CA THR A 34 -3.46 -20.27 7.97
C THR A 34 -2.16 -19.87 7.29
N ASP A 35 -1.07 -20.59 7.54
CA ASP A 35 0.23 -20.33 6.88
C ASP A 35 0.14 -20.30 5.33
N PRO A 36 -0.60 -21.23 4.64
CA PRO A 36 -0.83 -21.12 3.20
C PRO A 36 -1.54 -19.83 2.76
N GLN A 37 -2.51 -19.35 3.53
CA GLN A 37 -3.21 -18.09 3.26
C GLN A 37 -2.31 -16.88 3.51
N ILE A 38 -1.50 -16.91 4.59
CA ILE A 38 -0.53 -15.89 4.92
C ILE A 38 0.53 -15.78 3.80
N ALA A 39 1.07 -16.92 3.35
CA ALA A 39 2.04 -16.94 2.27
C ALA A 39 1.48 -16.36 0.96
N HIS A 40 0.23 -16.71 0.61
CA HIS A 40 -0.45 -16.16 -0.56
C HIS A 40 -0.67 -14.66 -0.44
N THR A 41 -1.14 -14.18 0.72
CA THR A 41 -1.36 -12.74 0.96
C THR A 41 -0.05 -11.95 0.87
N ALA A 42 1.02 -12.44 1.48
CA ALA A 42 2.32 -11.78 1.46
C ALA A 42 2.91 -11.71 0.03
N TYR A 43 2.84 -12.82 -0.72
CA TYR A 43 3.25 -12.85 -2.12
C TYR A 43 2.44 -11.87 -2.97
N THR A 44 1.11 -11.86 -2.81
CA THR A 44 0.21 -10.97 -3.54
C THR A 44 0.53 -9.50 -3.27
N ALA A 45 0.81 -9.15 -2.00
CA ALA A 45 1.19 -7.80 -1.64
C ALA A 45 2.47 -7.35 -2.38
N GLY A 46 3.49 -8.19 -2.41
CA GLY A 46 4.73 -7.88 -3.13
C GLY A 46 4.55 -7.83 -4.66
N ASP A 47 3.73 -8.70 -5.25
CA ASP A 47 3.44 -8.70 -6.70
C ASP A 47 2.71 -7.41 -7.13
N ILE A 48 1.82 -6.89 -6.30
CA ILE A 48 1.16 -5.61 -6.51
C ILE A 48 2.19 -4.48 -6.60
N GLU A 49 3.16 -4.44 -5.68
CA GLU A 49 4.22 -3.42 -5.65
C GLU A 49 5.10 -3.47 -6.89
N ILE A 50 5.50 -4.66 -7.31
CA ILE A 50 6.29 -4.84 -8.54
C ILE A 50 5.53 -4.25 -9.74
N ARG A 51 4.25 -4.58 -9.90
CA ARG A 51 3.43 -4.09 -11.02
C ARG A 51 3.20 -2.59 -10.98
N ASN A 52 3.03 -1.99 -9.81
CA ASN A 52 2.87 -0.55 -9.66
C ASN A 52 4.19 0.17 -9.99
N ALA A 53 5.31 -0.37 -9.53
CA ALA A 53 6.63 0.17 -9.82
C ALA A 53 6.98 0.08 -11.33
N GLU A 54 6.68 -1.05 -11.98
CA GLU A 54 6.83 -1.20 -13.43
C GLU A 54 5.99 -0.16 -14.21
N LEU A 55 4.77 0.12 -13.74
CA LEU A 55 3.95 1.19 -14.30
C LEU A 55 4.63 2.54 -14.14
N ALA A 56 5.21 2.84 -12.96
CA ALA A 56 5.93 4.09 -12.73
C ALA A 56 7.16 4.21 -13.63
N LEU A 57 7.94 3.14 -13.80
CA LEU A 57 9.07 3.11 -14.71
C LEU A 57 8.67 3.34 -16.17
N SER A 58 7.47 2.94 -16.56
CA SER A 58 6.95 3.15 -17.93
C SER A 58 6.43 4.56 -18.19
N LYS A 59 5.98 5.28 -17.13
CA LYS A 59 5.25 6.55 -17.25
C LYS A 59 6.00 7.78 -16.74
N SER A 60 6.81 7.62 -15.69
CA SER A 60 7.52 8.72 -15.08
C SER A 60 8.84 9.04 -15.79
N SER A 61 9.12 10.33 -15.95
CA SER A 61 10.44 10.86 -16.32
C SER A 61 11.19 11.50 -15.15
N ASN A 62 10.57 11.56 -13.98
CA ASN A 62 11.19 12.08 -12.77
C ASN A 62 12.23 11.08 -12.24
N THR A 63 13.47 11.53 -12.09
CA THR A 63 14.60 10.66 -11.71
C THR A 63 14.43 10.03 -10.33
N GLU A 64 13.90 10.78 -9.36
CA GLU A 64 13.70 10.28 -7.98
C GLU A 64 12.57 9.25 -7.93
N VAL A 65 11.46 9.49 -8.63
CA VAL A 65 10.35 8.54 -8.75
C VAL A 65 10.79 7.26 -9.44
N ARG A 66 11.58 7.36 -10.49
CA ARG A 66 12.13 6.19 -11.19
C ARG A 66 13.10 5.40 -10.32
N SER A 67 13.98 6.09 -9.58
CA SER A 67 14.91 5.43 -8.64
C SER A 67 14.16 4.68 -7.54
N PHE A 68 13.12 5.29 -6.99
CA PHE A 68 12.23 4.64 -6.02
C PHE A 68 11.55 3.41 -6.62
N ALA A 69 11.01 3.53 -7.83
CA ALA A 69 10.34 2.42 -8.51
C ALA A 69 11.33 1.26 -8.84
N ASP A 70 12.57 1.55 -9.21
CA ASP A 70 13.62 0.53 -9.41
C ASP A 70 13.92 -0.22 -8.11
N ASP A 71 14.02 0.49 -6.98
CA ASP A 71 14.18 -0.12 -5.65
C ASP A 71 12.99 -1.02 -5.29
N MET A 72 11.77 -0.58 -5.56
CA MET A 72 10.55 -1.36 -5.34
C MET A 72 10.55 -2.67 -6.13
N VAL A 73 10.86 -2.63 -7.43
CA VAL A 73 10.96 -3.85 -8.26
C VAL A 73 12.01 -4.80 -7.70
N ARG A 74 13.21 -4.29 -7.41
CA ARG A 74 14.31 -5.11 -6.90
C ARG A 74 13.97 -5.80 -5.59
N ASP A 75 13.51 -5.04 -4.62
CA ASP A 75 13.37 -5.52 -3.25
C ASP A 75 12.15 -6.43 -3.08
N HIS A 76 11.01 -6.07 -3.70
CA HIS A 76 9.82 -6.92 -3.67
C HIS A 76 9.98 -8.20 -4.49
N THR A 77 10.71 -8.17 -5.61
CA THR A 77 11.10 -9.40 -6.33
C THR A 77 11.92 -10.32 -5.43
N ALA A 78 12.94 -9.78 -4.75
CA ALA A 78 13.78 -10.58 -3.86
C ALA A 78 13.00 -11.20 -2.68
N VAL A 79 12.01 -10.50 -2.14
CA VAL A 79 11.12 -11.04 -1.10
C VAL A 79 10.21 -12.13 -1.67
N ASN A 80 9.60 -11.90 -2.83
CA ASN A 80 8.71 -12.86 -3.48
C ASN A 80 9.45 -14.14 -3.88
N ASP A 81 10.68 -14.04 -4.37
CA ASP A 81 11.52 -15.21 -4.67
C ASP A 81 11.81 -16.05 -3.42
N LYS A 82 12.11 -15.40 -2.29
CA LYS A 82 12.29 -16.09 -1.00
C LYS A 82 10.97 -16.76 -0.54
N ALA A 83 9.84 -16.11 -0.73
CA ALA A 83 8.53 -16.68 -0.40
C ALA A 83 8.24 -17.94 -1.25
N LEU A 84 8.48 -17.88 -2.56
CA LEU A 84 8.32 -19.01 -3.47
C LEU A 84 9.28 -20.16 -3.11
N ALA A 85 10.53 -19.86 -2.81
CA ALA A 85 11.49 -20.87 -2.37
C ALA A 85 11.06 -21.52 -1.05
N LEU A 86 10.53 -20.75 -0.12
CA LEU A 86 10.06 -21.27 1.17
C LEU A 86 8.85 -22.20 1.01
N VAL A 87 7.81 -21.80 0.27
CA VAL A 87 6.63 -22.66 0.06
C VAL A 87 6.99 -23.93 -0.67
N LYS A 88 7.93 -23.88 -1.62
CA LYS A 88 8.48 -25.07 -2.29
C LYS A 88 9.22 -25.98 -1.30
N LYS A 89 10.11 -25.41 -0.46
CA LYS A 89 10.85 -26.15 0.58
C LYS A 89 9.90 -26.86 1.55
N LEU A 90 8.83 -26.19 1.96
CA LEU A 90 7.86 -26.69 2.92
C LEU A 90 6.79 -27.61 2.28
N ASN A 91 6.82 -27.79 0.96
CA ASN A 91 5.80 -28.48 0.18
C ASN A 91 4.38 -27.99 0.48
N VAL A 92 4.22 -26.67 0.57
CA VAL A 92 2.96 -25.98 0.85
C VAL A 92 2.46 -25.30 -0.42
N THR A 93 1.17 -25.46 -0.71
CA THR A 93 0.52 -24.70 -1.78
C THR A 93 -0.11 -23.45 -1.19
N PRO A 94 0.32 -22.23 -1.61
CA PRO A 94 -0.34 -21.00 -1.19
C PRO A 94 -1.83 -21.03 -1.52
N GLN A 95 -2.66 -20.49 -0.62
CA GLN A 95 -4.11 -20.50 -0.76
C GLN A 95 -4.64 -19.07 -0.91
N ASP A 96 -5.36 -18.83 -1.99
CA ASP A 96 -6.13 -17.62 -2.17
C ASP A 96 -7.14 -17.43 -1.02
N ASN A 97 -7.42 -16.17 -0.68
CA ASN A 97 -8.25 -15.85 0.47
C ASN A 97 -8.86 -14.46 0.33
N PRO A 98 -9.89 -14.10 1.13
CA PRO A 98 -10.55 -12.81 1.03
C PRO A 98 -9.61 -11.60 1.18
N THR A 99 -8.52 -11.73 1.95
CA THR A 99 -7.55 -10.64 2.13
C THR A 99 -6.75 -10.39 0.86
N SER A 100 -6.20 -11.45 0.24
CA SER A 100 -5.46 -11.29 -1.03
C SER A 100 -6.36 -10.79 -2.16
N GLN A 101 -7.61 -11.29 -2.25
CA GLN A 101 -8.60 -10.81 -3.22
C GLN A 101 -8.93 -9.33 -3.02
N TYR A 102 -9.11 -8.89 -1.78
CA TYR A 102 -9.35 -7.49 -1.46
C TYR A 102 -8.18 -6.60 -1.88
N LEU A 103 -6.93 -7.00 -1.58
CA LEU A 103 -5.74 -6.25 -2.01
C LEU A 103 -5.70 -6.09 -3.53
N VAL A 104 -5.91 -7.17 -4.29
CA VAL A 104 -5.94 -7.13 -5.76
C VAL A 104 -7.02 -6.17 -6.26
N GLN A 105 -8.25 -6.29 -5.75
CA GLN A 105 -9.37 -5.44 -6.17
C GLN A 105 -9.10 -3.95 -5.91
N GLN A 106 -8.57 -3.60 -4.75
CA GLN A 106 -8.24 -2.22 -4.41
C GLN A 106 -7.14 -1.67 -5.32
N GLN A 107 -6.10 -2.46 -5.58
CA GLN A 107 -4.98 -2.01 -6.40
C GLN A 107 -5.30 -1.97 -7.90
N GLU A 108 -6.19 -2.81 -8.41
CA GLU A 108 -6.68 -2.69 -9.78
C GLU A 108 -7.44 -1.38 -10.00
N ALA A 109 -8.28 -0.98 -9.04
CA ALA A 109 -8.96 0.30 -9.08
C ALA A 109 -7.97 1.49 -9.04
N GLU A 110 -6.92 1.40 -8.20
CA GLU A 110 -5.90 2.45 -8.09
C GLU A 110 -5.02 2.51 -9.35
N ARG A 111 -4.56 1.38 -9.88
CA ARG A 111 -3.84 1.33 -11.17
C ARG A 111 -4.64 1.92 -12.32
N SER A 112 -5.95 1.72 -12.34
CA SER A 112 -6.82 2.33 -13.35
C SER A 112 -6.77 3.86 -13.28
N LYS A 113 -6.79 4.45 -12.07
CA LYS A 113 -6.62 5.90 -11.87
C LYS A 113 -5.23 6.36 -12.29
N LEU A 114 -4.17 5.67 -11.86
CA LEU A 114 -2.79 5.99 -12.23
C LEU A 114 -2.58 5.94 -13.74
N ASN A 115 -3.17 4.98 -14.44
CA ASN A 115 -3.09 4.86 -15.88
C ASN A 115 -3.66 6.07 -16.62
N ALA A 116 -4.66 6.74 -16.07
CA ALA A 116 -5.26 7.94 -16.66
C ALA A 116 -4.42 9.20 -16.47
N LEU A 117 -3.39 9.17 -15.62
CA LEU A 117 -2.52 10.30 -15.30
C LEU A 117 -1.22 10.25 -16.10
N SER A 118 -0.51 11.39 -16.17
CA SER A 118 0.82 11.53 -16.77
C SER A 118 1.61 12.67 -16.14
N GLY A 119 2.94 12.68 -16.35
CA GLY A 119 3.84 13.71 -15.84
C GLY A 119 3.73 13.90 -14.33
N ALA A 120 3.87 15.13 -13.85
CA ALA A 120 3.85 15.42 -12.41
C ALA A 120 2.57 14.98 -11.69
N ALA A 121 1.43 14.92 -12.37
CA ALA A 121 0.19 14.44 -11.76
C ALA A 121 0.25 12.92 -11.51
N PHE A 122 0.83 12.16 -12.43
CA PHE A 122 1.11 10.75 -12.24
C PHE A 122 2.10 10.53 -11.09
N ASP A 123 3.23 11.25 -11.11
CA ASP A 123 4.30 11.09 -10.11
C ASP A 123 3.77 11.30 -8.68
N LYS A 124 3.03 12.38 -8.46
CA LYS A 124 2.39 12.66 -7.15
C LYS A 124 1.40 11.59 -6.74
N ALA A 125 0.55 11.14 -7.66
CA ALA A 125 -0.47 10.13 -7.37
C ALA A 125 0.16 8.76 -7.08
N TYR A 126 1.19 8.37 -7.84
CA TYR A 126 1.93 7.13 -7.62
C TYR A 126 2.58 7.11 -6.24
N VAL A 127 3.37 8.12 -5.91
CA VAL A 127 4.07 8.19 -4.61
C VAL A 127 3.10 8.25 -3.44
N ALA A 128 1.98 8.96 -3.58
CA ALA A 128 0.93 9.00 -2.56
C ALA A 128 0.25 7.62 -2.37
N ASN A 129 0.01 6.88 -3.46
CA ASN A 129 -0.48 5.50 -3.40
C ASN A 129 0.50 4.59 -2.69
N GLU A 130 1.79 4.65 -3.05
CA GLU A 130 2.83 3.82 -2.44
C GLU A 130 2.91 4.07 -0.93
N PHE A 131 2.93 5.33 -0.49
CA PHE A 131 2.92 5.68 0.93
C PHE A 131 1.72 5.05 1.66
N ALA A 132 0.51 5.22 1.13
CA ALA A 132 -0.72 4.71 1.75
C ALA A 132 -0.77 3.17 1.77
N TYR A 133 -0.30 2.54 0.69
CA TYR A 133 -0.29 1.08 0.57
C TYR A 133 0.71 0.45 1.53
N HIS A 134 1.91 1.02 1.65
CA HIS A 134 2.93 0.55 2.58
C HIS A 134 2.44 0.59 4.03
N LEU A 135 1.81 1.69 4.45
CA LEU A 135 1.17 1.77 5.78
C LEU A 135 0.12 0.68 6.00
N THR A 136 -0.70 0.42 4.98
CA THR A 136 -1.75 -0.61 5.05
C THR A 136 -1.15 -2.01 5.23
N VAL A 137 -0.13 -2.35 4.44
CA VAL A 137 0.52 -3.67 4.51
C VAL A 137 1.31 -3.84 5.81
N GLN A 138 1.99 -2.80 6.29
CA GLN A 138 2.66 -2.82 7.60
C GLN A 138 1.67 -3.15 8.71
N GLY A 139 0.53 -2.45 8.77
CA GLY A 139 -0.52 -2.74 9.74
C GLY A 139 -1.01 -4.19 9.69
N ALA A 140 -1.17 -4.75 8.49
CA ALA A 140 -1.55 -6.14 8.31
C ALA A 140 -0.46 -7.13 8.77
N LEU A 141 0.80 -6.85 8.44
CA LEU A 141 1.94 -7.66 8.88
C LEU A 141 2.04 -7.69 10.40
N GLU A 142 1.97 -6.54 11.05
CA GLU A 142 2.15 -6.40 12.51
C GLU A 142 0.96 -6.96 13.30
N ALA A 143 -0.27 -6.61 12.89
CA ALA A 143 -1.46 -6.96 13.65
C ALA A 143 -1.98 -8.37 13.38
N THR A 144 -1.70 -8.93 12.18
CA THR A 144 -2.37 -10.18 11.76
C THR A 144 -1.41 -11.25 11.24
N LEU A 145 -0.61 -10.95 10.20
CA LEU A 145 0.11 -12.01 9.48
C LEU A 145 1.25 -12.60 10.31
N ILE A 146 2.10 -11.76 10.91
CA ILE A 146 3.20 -12.21 11.76
C ILE A 146 2.69 -12.91 13.03
N PRO A 147 1.72 -12.37 13.79
CA PRO A 147 1.19 -13.05 14.98
C PRO A 147 0.45 -14.36 14.68
N SER A 148 -0.16 -14.49 13.49
CA SER A 148 -0.91 -15.69 13.11
C SER A 148 -0.03 -16.79 12.52
N SER A 149 1.14 -16.45 11.99
CA SER A 149 2.06 -17.42 11.38
C SER A 149 2.55 -18.46 12.40
N GLN A 150 2.37 -19.75 12.07
CA GLN A 150 2.81 -20.87 12.89
C GLN A 150 4.19 -21.38 12.50
N ASN A 151 4.53 -21.32 11.20
CA ASN A 151 5.83 -21.73 10.71
C ASN A 151 6.90 -20.67 11.05
N PRO A 152 8.00 -21.01 11.75
CA PRO A 152 9.01 -20.05 12.16
C PRO A 152 9.78 -19.42 10.99
N GLU A 153 9.98 -20.14 9.88
CA GLU A 153 10.65 -19.63 8.69
C GLU A 153 9.75 -18.61 7.95
N LEU A 154 8.46 -18.90 7.84
CA LEU A 154 7.48 -17.96 7.30
C LEU A 154 7.42 -16.69 8.17
N LYS A 155 7.35 -16.84 9.48
CA LYS A 155 7.37 -15.73 10.41
C LYS A 155 8.62 -14.86 10.26
N ALA A 156 9.81 -15.46 10.15
CA ALA A 156 11.06 -14.75 9.93
C ALA A 156 11.08 -14.00 8.58
N LEU A 157 10.55 -14.62 7.53
CA LEU A 157 10.40 -13.98 6.22
C LEU A 157 9.49 -12.76 6.29
N LEU A 158 8.32 -12.86 6.94
CA LEU A 158 7.40 -11.75 7.14
C LEU A 158 8.01 -10.61 7.95
N GLN A 159 8.80 -10.92 8.99
CA GLN A 159 9.54 -9.91 9.76
C GLN A 159 10.60 -9.20 8.92
N SER A 160 11.23 -9.91 7.99
CA SER A 160 12.19 -9.31 7.06
C SER A 160 11.47 -8.42 6.03
N ALA A 161 10.32 -8.88 5.53
CA ALA A 161 9.48 -8.09 4.63
C ALA A 161 8.98 -6.80 5.31
N LEU A 162 8.55 -6.87 6.56
CA LEU A 162 8.10 -5.70 7.33
C LEU A 162 9.16 -4.59 7.36
N LYS A 163 10.44 -4.93 7.51
CA LYS A 163 11.52 -3.92 7.49
C LYS A 163 11.63 -3.23 6.14
N ILE A 164 11.49 -3.98 5.05
CA ILE A 164 11.52 -3.43 3.68
C ILE A 164 10.32 -2.50 3.47
N PHE A 165 9.12 -2.91 3.87
CA PHE A 165 7.93 -2.04 3.81
C PHE A 165 8.11 -0.75 4.63
N GLN A 166 8.75 -0.82 5.81
CA GLN A 166 9.02 0.36 6.64
C GLN A 166 10.08 1.30 6.02
N GLU A 167 11.07 0.77 5.31
CA GLU A 167 12.08 1.57 4.61
C GLU A 167 11.47 2.26 3.39
N HIS A 168 10.68 1.53 2.59
CA HIS A 168 10.00 2.08 1.43
C HIS A 168 8.94 3.11 1.80
N GLU A 169 8.18 2.89 2.88
CA GLU A 169 7.20 3.87 3.40
C GLU A 169 7.86 5.22 3.69
N LYS A 170 8.99 5.22 4.40
CA LYS A 170 9.75 6.45 4.69
C LYS A 170 10.28 7.14 3.42
N HIS A 171 10.71 6.35 2.44
CA HIS A 171 11.17 6.90 1.17
C HIS A 171 10.00 7.52 0.41
N ALA A 172 8.83 6.86 0.34
CA ALA A 172 7.62 7.39 -0.26
C ALA A 172 7.12 8.66 0.45
N GLU A 173 7.16 8.69 1.79
CA GLU A 173 6.84 9.90 2.59
C GLU A 173 7.74 11.08 2.19
N HIS A 174 9.04 10.85 2.11
CA HIS A 174 10.00 11.87 1.68
C HIS A 174 9.69 12.40 0.28
N LEU A 175 9.45 11.51 -0.68
CA LEU A 175 9.08 11.89 -2.05
C LEU A 175 7.75 12.65 -2.10
N THR A 176 6.77 12.28 -1.28
CA THR A 176 5.50 13.02 -1.17
C THR A 176 5.72 14.48 -0.75
N MET A 177 6.70 14.74 0.11
CA MET A 177 7.07 16.10 0.51
C MET A 177 7.86 16.84 -0.58
N ALA A 178 8.71 16.15 -1.32
CA ALA A 178 9.55 16.72 -2.37
C ALA A 178 8.76 17.09 -3.64
N LEU A 179 7.73 16.35 -3.99
CA LEU A 179 6.91 16.51 -5.21
C LEU A 179 5.75 17.53 -5.06
N LYS A 180 5.79 18.40 -4.08
CA LYS A 180 4.73 19.42 -3.80
C LYS A 180 4.52 20.43 -4.93
#